data_61c6ab276daa4f7d22bb02d88356ca80
#
_entry.id   61c6ab276daa4f7d22bb02d88356ca80
#
_cell.length_a   1.000
_cell.length_b   1.000
_cell.length_c   1.000
_cell.angle_alpha   90.00
_cell.angle_beta   90.00
_cell.angle_gamma   90.00
#
_symmetry.space_group_name_H-M   'P 1'
#
loop_
_entity.id
_entity.type
_entity.pdbx_description
1 polymer ?
#
loop_
_entity_poly.entity_id
_entity_poly.type
_entity_poly.pdbx_seq_one_letter_code
_entity_poly.pdbx_strand_id
1 'polypeptide(L)'
;LTGYRTTQRTTIEGVGRRFPLERRPEDIFALGFLARGAVNRDSKDLGELQIGAVETVSTAFMGMTVGCAKCHDHMYDPIRQKDFYAMKALFDPLVIKKQTLASPAELVLYGQQVEAFSKKREAAEAPIAALTEPYRKKLYADRVAVLPPDVQAVINKSEKLRTRAEQKIADDYFPVLRIDNDKIEEVMSEQDKQKYKALRETLNQINGPTRREMVKDLPAFWTVEVDRGLEREPSYILTSGDPERPEKNNPVEPGWPFYSGQPDFREGRVEAFSDWLTANDNPLFARVAINRLWQWHFGEGLHKASSDYGIMGGRPGNPPLLDWLASEFIARNYSMKQMHKLIMTSEVYRRASSGDRKLMEKNLAIDPANRYLASFRLQRLEAEPIWDSILSAAGNLDTSLGGPSFDIENRAPRRGAAPTPEAKMNRRGAYIVRGFSTNREIVPNFLQSFDVEDGRAPCPIRTQTVTAPQGLFFMNSPEIEKASTMFADRLSKEPLPVAVDLGYRIALNRPPTPAEKDQSLTYLANDPKRLKSFAWLLFNLDEFLYIQ
;
A
#
# COMPACT_ATOMS: atom_id res chain seq x y z
N LEU A 1 -8.12 -6.24 -11.16
CA LEU A 1 -8.16 -7.46 -10.35
C LEU A 1 -7.38 -8.64 -10.98
N THR A 2 -7.26 -8.70 -12.30
CA THR A 2 -6.62 -9.81 -13.01
C THR A 2 -5.14 -9.57 -13.32
N GLY A 3 -4.66 -8.33 -13.22
CA GLY A 3 -3.32 -7.92 -13.63
C GLY A 3 -3.12 -7.91 -15.16
N TYR A 4 -4.20 -7.94 -15.93
CA TYR A 4 -4.17 -7.80 -17.37
C TYR A 4 -4.86 -6.51 -17.82
N ARG A 5 -4.30 -5.83 -18.83
CA ARG A 5 -5.03 -4.75 -19.51
C ARG A 5 -6.11 -5.36 -20.40
N THR A 6 -7.33 -4.92 -20.23
CA THR A 6 -8.36 -5.13 -21.24
C THR A 6 -8.15 -4.07 -22.33
N THR A 7 -7.45 -4.43 -23.40
CA THR A 7 -7.55 -3.64 -24.63
C THR A 7 -8.77 -4.11 -25.38
N GLN A 8 -9.57 -3.13 -25.80
CA GLN A 8 -10.71 -3.21 -26.72
C GLN A 8 -11.27 -4.61 -26.94
N ARG A 9 -12.54 -4.79 -26.64
CA ARG A 9 -13.35 -5.90 -27.17
C ARG A 9 -13.27 -5.85 -28.71
N THR A 10 -12.26 -6.43 -29.30
CA THR A 10 -12.34 -6.84 -30.70
C THR A 10 -13.24 -8.07 -30.70
N THR A 11 -14.51 -7.85 -30.88
CA THR A 11 -15.45 -8.86 -31.34
C THR A 11 -15.00 -9.29 -32.73
N ILE A 12 -14.18 -10.33 -32.78
CA ILE A 12 -14.11 -11.17 -33.98
C ILE A 12 -15.41 -11.96 -33.92
N GLU A 13 -16.30 -11.72 -34.89
CA GLU A 13 -17.58 -12.44 -35.00
C GLU A 13 -17.35 -13.94 -34.81
N GLY A 14 -17.98 -14.52 -33.80
CA GLY A 14 -18.10 -15.95 -33.59
C GLY A 14 -17.17 -16.60 -32.53
N VAL A 15 -16.17 -15.95 -31.97
CA VAL A 15 -15.36 -16.53 -30.88
C VAL A 15 -14.95 -15.42 -29.89
N GLY A 16 -15.67 -15.34 -28.79
CA GLY A 16 -15.37 -14.41 -27.68
C GLY A 16 -14.11 -14.80 -26.88
N ARG A 17 -12.97 -14.90 -27.54
CA ARG A 17 -11.69 -15.09 -26.86
C ARG A 17 -11.03 -13.74 -26.65
N ARG A 18 -10.94 -13.32 -25.38
CA ARG A 18 -9.99 -12.30 -24.95
C ARG A 18 -8.61 -12.93 -25.00
N PHE A 19 -7.76 -12.50 -25.93
CA PHE A 19 -6.34 -12.86 -25.87
C PHE A 19 -5.73 -12.02 -24.72
N PRO A 20 -5.05 -12.66 -23.74
CA PRO A 20 -4.30 -11.91 -22.75
C PRO A 20 -3.20 -11.16 -23.50
N LEU A 21 -3.21 -9.84 -23.39
CA LEU A 21 -2.08 -9.04 -23.78
C LEU A 21 -0.89 -9.39 -22.90
N GLU A 22 0.29 -9.12 -23.45
CA GLU A 22 1.54 -9.27 -22.73
C GLU A 22 1.45 -8.60 -21.37
N ARG A 23 1.69 -9.38 -20.31
CA ARG A 23 1.59 -8.96 -18.92
C ARG A 23 2.74 -8.04 -18.59
N ARG A 24 2.48 -6.76 -18.44
CA ARG A 24 3.51 -5.78 -18.08
C ARG A 24 3.69 -5.74 -16.56
N PRO A 25 4.92 -5.50 -16.06
CA PRO A 25 5.16 -5.34 -14.63
C PRO A 25 4.27 -4.28 -13.96
N GLU A 26 3.96 -3.19 -14.69
CA GLU A 26 3.10 -2.12 -14.21
C GLU A 26 1.65 -2.57 -13.97
N ASP A 27 1.15 -3.47 -14.80
CA ASP A 27 -0.21 -4.01 -14.67
C ASP A 27 -0.32 -4.92 -13.42
N ILE A 28 0.76 -5.63 -13.10
CA ILE A 28 0.86 -6.46 -11.90
C ILE A 28 1.01 -5.60 -10.64
N PHE A 29 1.69 -4.46 -10.74
CA PHE A 29 1.84 -3.52 -9.64
C PHE A 29 0.47 -3.05 -9.09
N ALA A 30 -0.51 -2.91 -9.98
CA ALA A 30 -1.88 -2.54 -9.60
C ALA A 30 -2.53 -3.53 -8.61
N LEU A 31 -2.12 -4.82 -8.61
CA LEU A 31 -2.62 -5.82 -7.66
C LEU A 31 -2.02 -5.69 -6.25
N GLY A 32 -0.98 -4.89 -6.09
CA GLY A 32 -0.28 -4.70 -4.81
C GLY A 32 -1.19 -4.23 -3.67
N PHE A 33 -2.33 -3.59 -3.97
CA PHE A 33 -3.29 -3.16 -2.95
C PHE A 33 -3.90 -4.36 -2.18
N LEU A 34 -4.09 -5.51 -2.82
CA LEU A 34 -4.59 -6.73 -2.18
C LEU A 34 -3.58 -7.33 -1.17
N ALA A 35 -2.29 -7.02 -1.33
CA ALA A 35 -1.22 -7.49 -0.42
C ALA A 35 -0.91 -6.49 0.71
N ARG A 36 -1.61 -5.35 0.80
CA ARG A 36 -1.29 -4.28 1.77
C ARG A 36 -1.95 -4.43 3.12
N GLY A 37 -2.95 -5.29 3.27
CA GLY A 37 -3.61 -5.55 4.55
C GLY A 37 -2.67 -6.16 5.60
N ALA A 38 -3.23 -6.54 6.73
CA ALA A 38 -2.52 -7.15 7.86
C ALA A 38 -1.93 -8.55 7.57
N VAL A 39 -1.76 -8.90 6.28
CA VAL A 39 -1.26 -10.21 5.87
C VAL A 39 0.20 -10.37 6.28
N ASN A 40 0.46 -11.33 7.16
CA ASN A 40 1.82 -11.74 7.48
C ASN A 40 2.42 -12.45 6.26
N ARG A 41 3.41 -11.83 5.62
CA ARG A 41 4.07 -12.35 4.40
C ARG A 41 4.80 -13.67 4.63
N ASP A 42 5.18 -13.94 5.87
CA ASP A 42 5.87 -15.16 6.29
C ASP A 42 4.87 -16.23 6.77
N SER A 43 3.59 -15.90 6.87
CA SER A 43 2.53 -16.82 7.23
C SER A 43 2.21 -17.74 6.05
N LYS A 44 2.15 -19.04 6.34
CA LYS A 44 1.58 -20.03 5.42
C LYS A 44 0.05 -19.97 5.40
N ASP A 45 -0.54 -19.17 6.28
CA ASP A 45 -1.98 -18.97 6.35
C ASP A 45 -2.43 -17.99 5.25
N LEU A 46 -2.76 -18.58 4.12
CA LEU A 46 -3.27 -17.85 2.97
C LEU A 46 -4.76 -17.47 3.13
N GLY A 47 -5.42 -17.92 4.19
CA GLY A 47 -6.81 -17.56 4.49
C GLY A 47 -7.00 -16.06 4.75
N GLU A 48 -6.05 -15.42 5.43
CA GLU A 48 -6.07 -13.98 5.68
C GLU A 48 -6.01 -13.14 4.40
N LEU A 49 -5.22 -13.58 3.40
CA LEU A 49 -5.13 -12.89 2.11
C LEU A 49 -6.49 -12.85 1.40
N GLN A 50 -7.18 -14.00 1.34
CA GLN A 50 -8.47 -14.11 0.68
C GLN A 50 -9.56 -13.32 1.41
N ILE A 51 -9.59 -13.38 2.75
CA ILE A 51 -10.50 -12.59 3.58
C ILE A 51 -10.27 -11.09 3.34
N GLY A 52 -9.02 -10.64 3.41
CA GLY A 52 -8.66 -9.26 3.14
C GLY A 52 -9.00 -8.81 1.70
N ALA A 53 -8.89 -9.72 0.73
CA ALA A 53 -9.29 -9.44 -0.65
C ALA A 53 -10.82 -9.23 -0.76
N VAL A 54 -11.65 -10.05 -0.10
CA VAL A 54 -13.12 -9.85 -0.07
C VAL A 54 -13.45 -8.49 0.53
N GLU A 55 -12.92 -8.17 1.71
CA GLU A 55 -13.20 -6.92 2.40
C GLU A 55 -12.77 -5.70 1.57
N THR A 56 -11.56 -5.75 1.02
CA THR A 56 -11.02 -4.64 0.22
C THR A 56 -11.77 -4.46 -1.09
N VAL A 57 -12.03 -5.54 -1.81
CA VAL A 57 -12.69 -5.46 -3.13
C VAL A 57 -14.15 -5.06 -3.00
N SER A 58 -14.87 -5.61 -2.02
CA SER A 58 -16.28 -5.27 -1.81
C SER A 58 -16.47 -3.80 -1.41
N THR A 59 -15.66 -3.28 -0.50
CA THR A 59 -15.73 -1.87 -0.08
C THR A 59 -15.19 -0.93 -1.16
N ALA A 60 -14.08 -1.30 -1.83
CA ALA A 60 -13.42 -0.42 -2.78
C ALA A 60 -14.15 -0.32 -4.13
N PHE A 61 -14.77 -1.38 -4.61
CA PHE A 61 -15.33 -1.42 -5.95
C PHE A 61 -16.84 -1.63 -5.98
N MET A 62 -17.42 -2.30 -4.97
CA MET A 62 -18.85 -2.51 -4.90
C MET A 62 -19.53 -1.52 -3.94
N GLY A 63 -18.77 -0.87 -3.05
CA GLY A 63 -19.32 -0.03 -2.00
C GLY A 63 -20.22 -0.82 -1.04
N MET A 64 -19.88 -2.08 -0.76
CA MET A 64 -20.67 -2.96 0.08
C MET A 64 -19.83 -3.51 1.23
N THR A 65 -20.43 -3.62 2.41
CA THR A 65 -19.79 -4.11 3.63
C THR A 65 -19.86 -5.65 3.75
N VAL A 66 -19.49 -6.35 2.69
CA VAL A 66 -19.56 -7.83 2.62
C VAL A 66 -18.77 -8.49 3.75
N GLY A 67 -17.70 -7.85 4.24
CA GLY A 67 -16.91 -8.33 5.38
C GLY A 67 -17.70 -8.58 6.65
N CYS A 68 -18.82 -7.86 6.87
CA CYS A 68 -19.71 -8.08 8.01
C CYS A 68 -20.36 -9.49 7.98
N ALA A 69 -20.50 -10.08 6.80
CA ALA A 69 -21.06 -11.42 6.64
C ALA A 69 -20.07 -12.57 6.91
N LYS A 70 -18.86 -12.29 7.39
CA LYS A 70 -17.86 -13.30 7.74
C LYS A 70 -18.32 -14.24 8.87
N CYS A 71 -18.98 -13.69 9.90
CA CYS A 71 -19.32 -14.44 11.11
C CYS A 71 -20.79 -14.87 11.18
N HIS A 72 -21.70 -14.15 10.52
CA HIS A 72 -23.15 -14.38 10.47
C HIS A 72 -23.71 -13.66 9.24
N ASP A 73 -24.96 -13.90 8.88
CA ASP A 73 -25.61 -13.14 7.80
C ASP A 73 -25.56 -11.64 8.10
N HIS A 74 -25.38 -10.82 7.06
CA HIS A 74 -25.33 -9.36 7.20
C HIS A 74 -26.61 -8.82 7.86
N MET A 75 -26.47 -7.96 8.89
CA MET A 75 -27.59 -7.56 9.72
C MET A 75 -28.68 -6.78 8.97
N TYR A 76 -28.28 -6.00 7.97
CA TYR A 76 -29.17 -5.07 7.26
C TYR A 76 -29.32 -5.35 5.79
N ASP A 77 -28.27 -5.77 5.12
CA ASP A 77 -28.24 -6.02 3.68
C ASP A 77 -28.48 -7.50 3.37
N PRO A 78 -29.05 -7.84 2.19
CA PRO A 78 -29.35 -9.23 1.83
C PRO A 78 -28.09 -9.98 1.40
N ILE A 79 -27.08 -10.02 2.26
CA ILE A 79 -25.81 -10.71 2.09
C ILE A 79 -25.71 -11.79 3.15
N ARG A 80 -25.71 -13.05 2.74
CA ARG A 80 -25.60 -14.17 3.67
C ARG A 80 -24.14 -14.49 3.97
N GLN A 81 -23.88 -15.17 5.06
CA GLN A 81 -22.56 -15.69 5.41
C GLN A 81 -22.01 -16.56 4.26
N LYS A 82 -22.85 -17.38 3.64
CA LYS A 82 -22.48 -18.17 2.45
C LYS A 82 -21.94 -17.31 1.31
N ASP A 83 -22.53 -16.13 1.10
CA ASP A 83 -22.12 -15.22 0.00
C ASP A 83 -20.71 -14.64 0.25
N PHE A 84 -20.36 -14.40 1.52
CA PHE A 84 -18.99 -14.04 1.90
C PHE A 84 -17.99 -15.13 1.55
N TYR A 85 -18.28 -16.40 1.92
CA TYR A 85 -17.37 -17.51 1.65
C TYR A 85 -17.36 -17.90 0.16
N ALA A 86 -18.45 -17.70 -0.57
CA ALA A 86 -18.47 -17.84 -2.02
C ALA A 86 -17.54 -16.81 -2.69
N MET A 87 -17.56 -15.57 -2.20
CA MET A 87 -16.65 -14.52 -2.67
C MET A 87 -15.21 -14.79 -2.23
N LYS A 88 -14.97 -15.35 -1.03
CA LYS A 88 -13.65 -15.81 -0.61
C LYS A 88 -13.11 -16.89 -1.55
N ALA A 89 -13.94 -17.85 -1.96
CA ALA A 89 -13.57 -18.92 -2.88
C ALA A 89 -13.15 -18.41 -4.27
N LEU A 90 -13.60 -17.23 -4.71
CA LEU A 90 -13.07 -16.57 -5.92
C LEU A 90 -11.59 -16.26 -5.80
N PHE A 91 -11.16 -15.86 -4.61
CA PHE A 91 -9.81 -15.40 -4.32
C PHE A 91 -8.88 -16.53 -3.81
N ASP A 92 -9.36 -17.77 -3.70
CA ASP A 92 -8.52 -18.90 -3.31
C ASP A 92 -7.25 -19.06 -4.16
N PRO A 93 -7.25 -18.77 -5.48
CA PRO A 93 -6.04 -18.83 -6.29
C PRO A 93 -5.03 -17.70 -6.05
N LEU A 94 -5.32 -16.72 -5.18
CA LEU A 94 -4.39 -15.63 -4.91
C LEU A 94 -3.19 -16.10 -4.10
N VAL A 95 -2.00 -15.69 -4.55
CA VAL A 95 -0.73 -15.89 -3.84
C VAL A 95 0.05 -14.59 -3.77
N ILE A 96 0.77 -14.40 -2.66
CA ILE A 96 1.70 -13.27 -2.54
C ILE A 96 2.99 -13.63 -3.27
N LYS A 97 3.44 -12.75 -4.17
CA LYS A 97 4.64 -12.96 -4.97
C LYS A 97 5.52 -11.72 -4.97
N LYS A 98 6.82 -11.95 -4.94
CA LYS A 98 7.82 -10.90 -5.16
C LYS A 98 8.10 -10.80 -6.66
N GLN A 99 7.74 -9.67 -7.28
CA GLN A 99 7.97 -9.41 -8.69
C GLN A 99 9.16 -8.49 -8.88
N THR A 100 10.07 -8.84 -9.80
CA THR A 100 11.18 -7.97 -10.17
C THR A 100 10.80 -7.04 -11.33
N LEU A 101 11.39 -5.83 -11.30
CA LEU A 101 11.35 -4.85 -12.40
C LEU A 101 12.61 -4.89 -13.27
N ALA A 102 13.54 -5.80 -12.95
CA ALA A 102 14.81 -5.89 -13.67
C ALA A 102 14.62 -6.38 -15.11
N SER A 103 15.40 -5.82 -16.02
CA SER A 103 15.50 -6.27 -17.39
C SER A 103 16.11 -7.69 -17.47
N PRO A 104 15.91 -8.42 -18.58
CA PRO A 104 16.55 -9.74 -18.78
C PRO A 104 18.07 -9.71 -18.61
N ALA A 105 18.74 -8.65 -19.06
CA ALA A 105 20.19 -8.49 -18.91
C ALA A 105 20.60 -8.32 -17.43
N GLU A 106 19.86 -7.54 -16.66
CA GLU A 106 20.09 -7.38 -15.22
C GLU A 106 19.84 -8.68 -14.45
N LEU A 107 18.85 -9.48 -14.86
CA LEU A 107 18.59 -10.81 -14.27
C LEU A 107 19.76 -11.77 -14.50
N VAL A 108 20.32 -11.80 -15.71
CA VAL A 108 21.50 -12.63 -16.03
C VAL A 108 22.69 -12.19 -15.18
N LEU A 109 22.98 -10.89 -15.12
CA LEU A 109 24.07 -10.35 -14.32
C LEU A 109 23.88 -10.67 -12.82
N TYR A 110 22.66 -10.51 -12.31
CA TYR A 110 22.33 -10.87 -10.94
C TYR A 110 22.56 -12.35 -10.66
N GLY A 111 22.15 -13.24 -11.58
CA GLY A 111 22.40 -14.68 -11.48
C GLY A 111 23.88 -15.00 -11.35
N GLN A 112 24.73 -14.39 -12.19
CA GLN A 112 26.18 -14.54 -12.12
C GLN A 112 26.77 -14.04 -10.79
N GLN A 113 26.28 -12.88 -10.29
CA GLN A 113 26.71 -12.32 -9.01
C GLN A 113 26.32 -13.24 -7.84
N VAL A 114 25.10 -13.77 -7.84
CA VAL A 114 24.62 -14.71 -6.82
C VAL A 114 25.42 -16.01 -6.85
N GLU A 115 25.71 -16.55 -8.02
CA GLU A 115 26.53 -17.77 -8.16
C GLU A 115 27.95 -17.56 -7.61
N ALA A 116 28.60 -16.45 -7.99
CA ALA A 116 29.92 -16.11 -7.50
C ALA A 116 29.94 -15.93 -5.97
N PHE A 117 28.90 -15.27 -5.42
CA PHE A 117 28.74 -15.13 -3.99
C PHE A 117 28.49 -16.47 -3.28
N SER A 118 27.65 -17.34 -3.84
CA SER A 118 27.37 -18.68 -3.27
C SER A 118 28.63 -19.52 -3.16
N LYS A 119 29.46 -19.55 -4.21
CA LYS A 119 30.76 -20.23 -4.17
C LYS A 119 31.67 -19.70 -3.06
N LYS A 120 31.72 -18.37 -2.87
CA LYS A 120 32.52 -17.75 -1.81
C LYS A 120 31.98 -18.08 -0.43
N ARG A 121 30.65 -18.09 -0.26
CA ARG A 121 29.99 -18.46 1.00
C ARG A 121 30.22 -19.93 1.33
N GLU A 122 30.01 -20.83 0.38
CA GLU A 122 30.23 -22.27 0.54
C GLU A 122 31.68 -22.56 0.96
N ALA A 123 32.67 -21.89 0.34
CA ALA A 123 34.07 -22.03 0.72
C ALA A 123 34.33 -21.59 2.18
N ALA A 124 33.57 -20.63 2.71
CA ALA A 124 33.69 -20.19 4.11
C ALA A 124 32.86 -21.07 5.07
N GLU A 125 31.78 -21.67 4.62
CA GLU A 125 30.94 -22.60 5.42
C GLU A 125 31.61 -23.96 5.58
N ALA A 126 32.34 -24.45 4.58
CA ALA A 126 32.98 -25.75 4.61
C ALA A 126 33.93 -25.99 5.81
N PRO A 127 34.82 -25.05 6.20
CA PRO A 127 35.65 -25.21 7.39
C PRO A 127 34.84 -25.25 8.70
N ILE A 128 33.73 -24.50 8.76
CA ILE A 128 32.82 -24.50 9.92
C ILE A 128 32.15 -25.86 10.01
N ALA A 129 31.64 -26.38 8.89
CA ALA A 129 31.01 -27.69 8.86
C ALA A 129 32.01 -28.79 9.27
N ALA A 130 33.23 -28.78 8.74
CA ALA A 130 34.28 -29.75 9.09
C ALA A 130 34.63 -29.69 10.58
N LEU A 131 34.72 -28.49 11.16
CA LEU A 131 35.00 -28.33 12.60
C LEU A 131 33.84 -28.79 13.49
N THR A 132 32.61 -28.56 13.09
CA THR A 132 31.41 -28.81 13.90
C THR A 132 30.90 -30.24 13.77
N GLU A 133 31.15 -30.91 12.66
CA GLU A 133 30.60 -32.25 12.36
C GLU A 133 30.94 -33.35 13.40
N PRO A 134 32.17 -33.46 13.92
CA PRO A 134 32.46 -34.46 14.96
C PRO A 134 31.64 -34.25 16.24
N TYR A 135 31.48 -32.99 16.65
CA TYR A 135 30.69 -32.61 17.83
C TYR A 135 29.21 -32.87 17.60
N ARG A 136 28.72 -32.52 16.39
CA ARG A 136 27.33 -32.76 16.00
C ARG A 136 27.01 -34.27 16.01
N LYS A 137 27.87 -35.08 15.43
CA LYS A 137 27.69 -36.54 15.43
C LYS A 137 27.65 -37.11 16.82
N LYS A 138 28.55 -36.66 17.70
CA LYS A 138 28.56 -37.11 19.10
C LYS A 138 27.28 -36.75 19.82
N LEU A 139 26.88 -35.46 19.79
CA LEU A 139 25.65 -35.01 20.42
C LEU A 139 24.39 -35.70 19.87
N TYR A 140 24.39 -35.97 18.56
CA TYR A 140 23.29 -36.70 17.95
C TYR A 140 23.22 -38.14 18.43
N ALA A 141 24.36 -38.84 18.46
CA ALA A 141 24.44 -40.20 18.98
C ALA A 141 24.01 -40.26 20.46
N ASP A 142 24.46 -39.33 21.30
CA ASP A 142 24.06 -39.22 22.70
C ASP A 142 22.55 -39.02 22.85
N ARG A 143 21.92 -38.21 21.99
CA ARG A 143 20.47 -38.02 22.01
C ARG A 143 19.69 -39.24 21.52
N VAL A 144 20.18 -39.93 20.50
CA VAL A 144 19.57 -41.17 20.01
C VAL A 144 19.65 -42.27 21.06
N ALA A 145 20.76 -42.35 21.80
CA ALA A 145 20.99 -43.38 22.80
C ALA A 145 19.98 -43.36 23.97
N VAL A 146 19.38 -42.20 24.27
CA VAL A 146 18.39 -42.08 25.36
C VAL A 146 16.94 -42.27 24.87
N LEU A 147 16.72 -42.49 23.57
CA LEU A 147 15.38 -42.78 23.04
C LEU A 147 14.95 -44.24 23.31
N PRO A 148 13.63 -44.52 23.27
CA PRO A 148 13.12 -45.91 23.33
C PRO A 148 13.72 -46.77 22.20
N PRO A 149 13.98 -48.06 22.44
CA PRO A 149 14.65 -48.95 21.47
C PRO A 149 13.93 -49.06 20.11
N ASP A 150 12.64 -49.06 20.10
CA ASP A 150 11.79 -49.06 18.90
C ASP A 150 11.95 -47.77 18.07
N VAL A 151 12.03 -46.64 18.73
CA VAL A 151 12.30 -45.34 18.08
C VAL A 151 13.72 -45.28 17.53
N GLN A 152 14.72 -45.79 18.31
CA GLN A 152 16.11 -45.89 17.84
C GLN A 152 16.20 -46.70 16.54
N ALA A 153 15.49 -47.83 16.45
CA ALA A 153 15.45 -48.67 15.26
C ALA A 153 14.93 -47.89 14.02
N VAL A 154 13.90 -47.08 14.22
CA VAL A 154 13.33 -46.23 13.15
C VAL A 154 14.28 -45.10 12.77
N ILE A 155 14.87 -44.40 13.74
CA ILE A 155 15.79 -43.28 13.50
C ILE A 155 17.05 -43.75 12.76
N ASN A 156 17.60 -44.91 13.12
CA ASN A 156 18.79 -45.46 12.48
C ASN A 156 18.51 -46.06 11.09
N LYS A 157 17.23 -46.23 10.72
CA LYS A 157 16.85 -46.69 9.38
C LYS A 157 16.95 -45.54 8.36
N SER A 158 17.51 -45.82 7.20
CA SER A 158 17.58 -44.83 6.13
C SER A 158 16.17 -44.31 5.79
N GLU A 159 16.04 -43.00 5.59
CA GLU A 159 14.77 -42.31 5.25
C GLU A 159 14.05 -42.98 4.07
N LYS A 160 14.80 -43.33 3.03
CA LYS A 160 14.27 -44.02 1.83
C LYS A 160 13.67 -45.41 2.10
N LEU A 161 13.99 -46.01 3.21
CA LEU A 161 13.54 -47.35 3.60
C LEU A 161 12.45 -47.30 4.69
N ARG A 162 12.09 -46.12 5.19
CA ARG A 162 11.05 -45.97 6.22
C ARG A 162 9.67 -46.11 5.58
N THR A 163 8.78 -46.82 6.29
CA THR A 163 7.36 -46.80 6.01
C THR A 163 6.76 -45.43 6.38
N ARG A 164 5.54 -45.14 5.93
CA ARG A 164 4.83 -43.88 6.29
C ARG A 164 4.64 -43.72 7.81
N ALA A 165 4.38 -44.80 8.52
CA ALA A 165 4.26 -44.80 9.97
C ALA A 165 5.61 -44.53 10.67
N GLU A 166 6.69 -45.14 10.19
CA GLU A 166 8.04 -44.91 10.68
C GLU A 166 8.52 -43.47 10.38
N GLN A 167 8.18 -42.93 9.22
CA GLN A 167 8.51 -41.55 8.91
C GLN A 167 7.80 -40.59 9.87
N LYS A 168 6.54 -40.81 10.19
CA LYS A 168 5.82 -40.02 11.20
C LYS A 168 6.52 -40.04 12.56
N ILE A 169 6.98 -41.22 13.02
CA ILE A 169 7.77 -41.32 14.26
C ILE A 169 9.05 -40.48 14.15
N ALA A 170 9.77 -40.58 13.04
CA ALA A 170 10.99 -39.81 12.85
C ALA A 170 10.72 -38.27 12.85
N ASP A 171 9.62 -37.84 12.26
CA ASP A 171 9.21 -36.42 12.24
C ASP A 171 8.81 -35.94 13.65
N ASP A 172 8.11 -36.73 14.41
CA ASP A 172 7.70 -36.40 15.80
C ASP A 172 8.91 -36.22 16.73
N TYR A 173 10.00 -37.02 16.52
CA TYR A 173 11.24 -36.92 17.30
C TYR A 173 12.28 -35.95 16.71
N PHE A 174 12.07 -35.41 15.49
CA PHE A 174 12.99 -34.48 14.87
C PHE A 174 13.35 -33.25 15.73
N PRO A 175 12.40 -32.59 16.44
CA PRO A 175 12.73 -31.45 17.28
C PRO A 175 13.69 -31.80 18.43
N VAL A 176 13.58 -33.00 18.99
CA VAL A 176 14.45 -33.47 20.08
C VAL A 176 15.85 -33.82 19.56
N LEU A 177 15.93 -34.36 18.34
CA LEU A 177 17.20 -34.78 17.71
C LEU A 177 17.95 -33.62 17.01
N ARG A 178 17.30 -32.51 16.75
CA ARG A 178 17.90 -31.33 16.12
C ARG A 178 18.98 -30.71 17.01
N ILE A 179 20.22 -30.70 16.55
CA ILE A 179 21.35 -30.11 17.27
C ILE A 179 21.54 -28.65 16.79
N ASP A 180 21.30 -27.72 17.68
CA ASP A 180 21.56 -26.31 17.43
C ASP A 180 23.04 -25.96 17.64
N ASN A 181 23.53 -24.92 16.96
CA ASN A 181 24.94 -24.54 16.99
C ASN A 181 25.41 -24.12 18.38
N ASP A 182 24.53 -23.55 19.22
CA ASP A 182 24.86 -23.19 20.60
C ASP A 182 25.22 -24.40 21.43
N LYS A 183 24.52 -25.52 21.24
CA LYS A 183 24.81 -26.81 21.91
C LYS A 183 26.13 -27.42 21.43
N ILE A 184 26.50 -27.21 20.19
CA ILE A 184 27.80 -27.62 19.67
C ILE A 184 28.91 -26.81 20.32
N GLU A 185 28.73 -25.46 20.41
CA GLU A 185 29.70 -24.58 21.04
C GLU A 185 29.93 -24.88 22.52
N GLU A 186 28.86 -25.25 23.26
CA GLU A 186 28.96 -25.66 24.69
C GLU A 186 29.93 -26.82 24.90
N VAL A 187 29.97 -27.80 23.99
CA VAL A 187 30.78 -29.05 24.14
C VAL A 187 32.11 -29.02 23.42
N MET A 188 32.42 -27.94 22.70
CA MET A 188 33.71 -27.77 22.01
C MET A 188 34.86 -27.57 23.01
N SER A 189 36.07 -28.01 22.63
CA SER A 189 37.30 -27.63 23.32
C SER A 189 37.52 -26.10 23.21
N GLU A 190 38.22 -25.50 24.17
CA GLU A 190 38.50 -24.07 24.13
C GLU A 190 39.25 -23.63 22.87
N GLN A 191 40.14 -24.50 22.37
CA GLN A 191 40.86 -24.27 21.12
C GLN A 191 39.92 -24.25 19.92
N ASP A 192 38.94 -25.16 19.87
CA ASP A 192 37.98 -25.24 18.75
C ASP A 192 36.93 -24.13 18.84
N LYS A 193 36.55 -23.71 20.06
CA LYS A 193 35.68 -22.51 20.25
C LYS A 193 36.32 -21.25 19.66
N GLN A 194 37.63 -21.06 19.89
CA GLN A 194 38.33 -19.90 19.31
C GLN A 194 38.37 -19.98 17.78
N LYS A 195 38.67 -21.14 17.21
CA LYS A 195 38.64 -21.36 15.76
C LYS A 195 37.24 -21.13 15.18
N TYR A 196 36.21 -21.70 15.84
CA TYR A 196 34.82 -21.54 15.43
C TYR A 196 34.40 -20.07 15.41
N LYS A 197 34.73 -19.31 16.45
CA LYS A 197 34.46 -17.87 16.53
C LYS A 197 35.10 -17.09 15.38
N ALA A 198 36.39 -17.35 15.07
CA ALA A 198 37.07 -16.71 13.96
C ALA A 198 36.46 -17.05 12.59
N LEU A 199 36.09 -18.31 12.37
CA LEU A 199 35.42 -18.75 11.15
C LEU A 199 34.01 -18.14 11.02
N ARG A 200 33.25 -18.05 12.13
CA ARG A 200 31.94 -17.38 12.15
C ARG A 200 32.04 -15.89 11.85
N GLU A 201 33.07 -15.21 12.37
CA GLU A 201 33.31 -13.82 12.06
C GLU A 201 33.60 -13.61 10.56
N THR A 202 34.42 -14.49 9.98
CA THR A 202 34.69 -14.48 8.53
C THR A 202 33.41 -14.70 7.72
N LEU A 203 32.58 -15.67 8.12
CA LEU A 203 31.29 -15.93 7.47
C LEU A 203 30.33 -14.74 7.62
N ASN A 204 30.31 -14.07 8.78
CA ASN A 204 29.51 -12.86 8.99
C ASN A 204 29.96 -11.70 8.08
N GLN A 205 31.27 -11.52 7.89
CA GLN A 205 31.81 -10.54 6.96
C GLN A 205 31.39 -10.85 5.50
N ILE A 206 31.39 -12.13 5.13
CA ILE A 206 30.95 -12.56 3.79
C ILE A 206 29.44 -12.31 3.64
N ASN A 207 28.62 -12.74 4.57
CA ASN A 207 27.16 -12.60 4.51
C ASN A 207 26.66 -11.15 4.65
N GLY A 208 27.46 -10.27 5.22
CA GLY A 208 27.18 -8.85 5.42
C GLY A 208 27.81 -7.94 4.37
N PRO A 209 29.00 -7.36 4.63
CA PRO A 209 29.66 -6.41 3.75
C PRO A 209 29.92 -6.98 2.35
N THR A 210 30.54 -8.16 2.26
CA THR A 210 30.92 -8.76 0.97
C THR A 210 29.70 -9.05 0.08
N ARG A 211 28.60 -9.56 0.65
CA ARG A 211 27.37 -9.76 -0.11
C ARG A 211 26.86 -8.46 -0.71
N ARG A 212 26.86 -7.37 0.05
CA ARG A 212 26.41 -6.04 -0.42
C ARG A 212 27.25 -5.47 -1.55
N GLU A 213 28.55 -5.78 -1.55
CA GLU A 213 29.46 -5.38 -2.63
C GLU A 213 29.30 -6.23 -3.88
N MET A 214 29.14 -7.55 -3.72
CA MET A 214 29.10 -8.52 -4.82
C MET A 214 27.73 -8.61 -5.48
N VAL A 215 26.64 -8.50 -4.73
CA VAL A 215 25.29 -8.73 -5.23
C VAL A 215 24.45 -7.47 -5.06
N LYS A 216 24.15 -6.83 -6.19
CA LYS A 216 23.19 -5.71 -6.21
C LYS A 216 21.77 -6.25 -6.16
N ASP A 217 21.02 -5.86 -5.13
CA ASP A 217 19.62 -6.23 -5.05
C ASP A 217 18.85 -5.64 -6.25
N LEU A 218 18.07 -6.49 -6.90
CA LEU A 218 17.23 -6.07 -8.01
C LEU A 218 16.03 -5.27 -7.52
N PRO A 219 15.61 -4.23 -8.26
CA PRO A 219 14.37 -3.53 -7.96
C PRO A 219 13.21 -4.52 -8.03
N ALA A 220 12.48 -4.64 -6.94
CA ALA A 220 11.37 -5.57 -6.83
C ALA A 220 10.29 -5.01 -5.90
N PHE A 221 9.06 -5.48 -6.09
CA PHE A 221 7.92 -5.15 -5.24
C PHE A 221 7.13 -6.41 -4.90
N TRP A 222 6.39 -6.34 -3.81
CA TRP A 222 5.45 -7.38 -3.44
C TRP A 222 4.08 -7.10 -4.08
N THR A 223 3.50 -8.14 -4.65
CA THR A 223 2.19 -8.09 -5.29
C THR A 223 1.45 -9.39 -5.03
N VAL A 224 0.23 -9.46 -5.54
CA VAL A 224 -0.60 -10.66 -5.55
C VAL A 224 -0.70 -11.17 -6.99
N GLU A 225 -0.69 -12.45 -7.16
CA GLU A 225 -0.87 -13.12 -8.45
C GLU A 225 -1.94 -14.20 -8.33
N VAL A 226 -2.67 -14.43 -9.42
CA VAL A 226 -3.58 -15.56 -9.55
C VAL A 226 -2.77 -16.77 -10.00
N ASP A 227 -2.58 -17.73 -9.11
CA ASP A 227 -1.94 -19.01 -9.45
C ASP A 227 -3.00 -20.03 -9.88
N ARG A 228 -3.14 -20.22 -11.19
CA ARG A 228 -4.12 -21.12 -11.77
C ARG A 228 -3.78 -22.62 -11.60
N GLY A 229 -2.53 -22.92 -11.29
CA GLY A 229 -2.07 -24.30 -11.03
C GLY A 229 -2.17 -24.72 -9.56
N LEU A 230 -2.53 -23.79 -8.67
CA LEU A 230 -2.61 -24.07 -7.25
C LEU A 230 -3.89 -24.83 -6.91
N GLU A 231 -3.78 -26.12 -6.65
CA GLU A 231 -4.85 -26.90 -6.05
C GLU A 231 -4.98 -26.53 -4.56
N ARG A 232 -6.16 -26.06 -4.18
CA ARG A 232 -6.49 -25.74 -2.78
C ARG A 232 -7.65 -26.59 -2.30
N GLU A 233 -7.67 -26.81 -1.00
CA GLU A 233 -8.88 -27.32 -0.37
C GLU A 233 -10.07 -26.40 -0.67
N PRO A 234 -11.27 -26.97 -0.83
CA PRO A 234 -12.48 -26.17 -1.01
C PRO A 234 -12.67 -25.17 0.12
N SER A 235 -13.21 -24.02 -0.19
CA SER A 235 -13.64 -23.08 0.84
C SER A 235 -14.86 -23.60 1.57
N TYR A 236 -14.92 -23.36 2.89
CA TYR A 236 -16.01 -23.74 3.77
C TYR A 236 -16.51 -22.53 4.54
N ILE A 237 -17.76 -22.56 4.95
CA ILE A 237 -18.29 -21.63 5.95
C ILE A 237 -17.56 -21.90 7.26
N LEU A 238 -17.09 -20.84 7.92
CA LEU A 238 -16.47 -20.92 9.24
C LEU A 238 -17.50 -20.55 10.29
N THR A 239 -17.80 -21.45 11.21
CA THR A 239 -18.75 -21.20 12.31
C THR A 239 -18.30 -19.97 13.10
N SER A 240 -19.12 -18.92 13.11
CA SER A 240 -18.80 -17.61 13.73
C SER A 240 -17.50 -16.97 13.21
N GLY A 241 -17.06 -17.32 12.00
CA GLY A 241 -15.83 -16.80 11.39
C GLY A 241 -14.53 -17.40 11.94
N ASP A 242 -14.61 -18.47 12.75
CA ASP A 242 -13.48 -19.13 13.38
C ASP A 242 -12.76 -20.09 12.40
N PRO A 243 -11.49 -19.84 12.03
CA PRO A 243 -10.73 -20.69 11.10
C PRO A 243 -10.58 -22.15 11.55
N GLU A 244 -10.65 -22.42 12.85
CA GLU A 244 -10.52 -23.75 13.40
C GLU A 244 -11.84 -24.56 13.35
N ARG A 245 -12.95 -23.90 12.95
CA ARG A 245 -14.29 -24.51 12.94
C ARG A 245 -14.96 -24.46 11.55
N PRO A 246 -14.34 -25.06 10.50
CA PRO A 246 -14.94 -25.11 9.17
C PRO A 246 -16.07 -26.15 9.11
N GLU A 247 -17.15 -25.82 8.39
CA GLU A 247 -18.26 -26.73 8.10
C GLU A 247 -17.90 -27.68 6.94
N LYS A 248 -16.99 -28.63 7.19
CA LYS A 248 -16.35 -29.49 6.17
C LYS A 248 -17.32 -30.32 5.31
N ASN A 249 -18.55 -30.54 5.75
CA ASN A 249 -19.54 -31.31 5.02
C ASN A 249 -20.25 -30.52 3.91
N ASN A 250 -20.01 -29.21 3.81
CA ASN A 250 -20.69 -28.32 2.88
C ASN A 250 -19.70 -27.34 2.23
N PRO A 251 -18.96 -27.77 1.20
CA PRO A 251 -18.05 -26.88 0.48
C PRO A 251 -18.83 -25.77 -0.22
N VAL A 252 -18.24 -24.58 -0.26
CA VAL A 252 -18.86 -23.40 -0.87
C VAL A 252 -18.29 -23.18 -2.26
N GLU A 253 -19.18 -23.20 -3.25
CA GLU A 253 -18.81 -22.88 -4.63
C GLU A 253 -18.47 -21.37 -4.79
N PRO A 254 -17.51 -21.03 -5.66
CA PRO A 254 -17.19 -19.64 -5.97
C PRO A 254 -18.41 -18.86 -6.50
N GLY A 255 -18.54 -17.62 -6.03
CA GLY A 255 -19.67 -16.76 -6.42
C GLY A 255 -19.55 -15.39 -5.76
N TRP A 256 -20.56 -14.54 -5.94
CA TRP A 256 -20.63 -13.23 -5.29
C TRP A 256 -22.08 -12.80 -5.06
N PRO A 257 -22.34 -11.92 -4.09
CA PRO A 257 -23.68 -11.44 -3.80
C PRO A 257 -24.27 -10.66 -4.99
N PHE A 258 -25.60 -10.62 -5.07
CA PHE A 258 -26.36 -9.88 -6.08
C PHE A 258 -26.27 -10.42 -7.53
N TYR A 259 -25.70 -11.59 -7.72
CA TYR A 259 -25.65 -12.25 -9.01
C TYR A 259 -26.59 -13.46 -9.04
N SER A 260 -27.55 -13.45 -9.93
CA SER A 260 -28.58 -14.52 -10.04
C SER A 260 -28.25 -15.58 -11.09
N GLY A 261 -27.21 -15.39 -11.90
CA GLY A 261 -26.78 -16.33 -12.93
C GLY A 261 -25.81 -17.40 -12.42
N GLN A 262 -25.44 -18.33 -13.30
CA GLN A 262 -24.28 -19.20 -13.05
C GLN A 262 -23.04 -18.57 -13.67
N PRO A 263 -21.99 -18.27 -12.86
CA PRO A 263 -20.78 -17.68 -13.39
C PRO A 263 -20.06 -18.65 -14.33
N ASP A 264 -19.51 -18.13 -15.41
CA ASP A 264 -18.64 -18.88 -16.32
C ASP A 264 -17.18 -18.74 -15.87
N PHE A 265 -16.64 -19.78 -15.27
CA PHE A 265 -15.26 -19.81 -14.77
C PHE A 265 -14.23 -20.41 -15.75
N ARG A 266 -14.59 -20.61 -17.02
CA ARG A 266 -13.67 -21.20 -18.01
C ARG A 266 -12.37 -20.38 -18.17
N GLU A 267 -12.45 -19.06 -18.06
CA GLU A 267 -11.28 -18.17 -18.12
C GLU A 267 -10.64 -17.88 -16.76
N GLY A 268 -11.29 -18.25 -15.67
CA GLY A 268 -10.87 -18.07 -14.30
C GLY A 268 -11.93 -17.41 -13.41
N ARG A 269 -11.83 -17.64 -12.12
CA ARG A 269 -12.83 -17.16 -11.13
C ARG A 269 -12.74 -15.65 -10.94
N VAL A 270 -11.52 -15.11 -10.82
CA VAL A 270 -11.28 -13.68 -10.62
C VAL A 270 -11.62 -12.91 -11.90
N GLU A 271 -11.34 -13.49 -13.05
CA GLU A 271 -11.69 -12.95 -14.36
C GLU A 271 -13.21 -12.80 -14.52
N ALA A 272 -13.97 -13.87 -14.28
CA ALA A 272 -15.43 -13.83 -14.36
C ALA A 272 -16.04 -12.77 -13.44
N PHE A 273 -15.55 -12.68 -12.20
CA PHE A 273 -15.98 -11.65 -11.25
C PHE A 273 -15.60 -10.24 -11.74
N SER A 274 -14.39 -10.05 -12.27
CA SER A 274 -13.94 -8.77 -12.81
C SER A 274 -14.79 -8.31 -13.98
N ASP A 275 -15.18 -9.24 -14.87
CA ASP A 275 -16.02 -8.95 -16.02
C ASP A 275 -17.43 -8.53 -15.61
N TRP A 276 -18.02 -9.22 -14.64
CA TRP A 276 -19.30 -8.82 -14.07
C TRP A 276 -19.20 -7.44 -13.39
N LEU A 277 -18.16 -7.22 -12.58
CA LEU A 277 -17.99 -5.98 -11.84
C LEU A 277 -17.88 -4.76 -12.77
N THR A 278 -17.19 -4.92 -13.90
CA THR A 278 -16.97 -3.84 -14.89
C THR A 278 -17.94 -3.88 -16.07
N ALA A 279 -18.98 -4.71 -16.01
CA ALA A 279 -20.02 -4.72 -17.03
C ALA A 279 -20.80 -3.40 -17.04
N ASN A 280 -21.25 -2.98 -18.22
CA ASN A 280 -21.92 -1.68 -18.39
C ASN A 280 -23.27 -1.60 -17.64
N ASP A 281 -23.87 -2.73 -17.36
CA ASP A 281 -25.12 -2.87 -16.61
C ASP A 281 -24.91 -3.09 -15.12
N ASN A 282 -23.64 -3.19 -14.66
CA ASN A 282 -23.36 -3.28 -13.22
C ASN A 282 -23.65 -1.92 -12.55
N PRO A 283 -24.58 -1.89 -11.58
CA PRO A 283 -25.02 -0.62 -10.99
C PRO A 283 -24.04 -0.04 -9.96
N LEU A 284 -23.06 -0.82 -9.48
CA LEU A 284 -22.23 -0.48 -8.33
C LEU A 284 -20.93 0.19 -8.73
N PHE A 285 -20.13 -0.46 -9.54
CA PHE A 285 -18.73 -0.07 -9.77
C PHE A 285 -18.59 1.39 -10.26
N ALA A 286 -19.34 1.75 -11.30
CA ALA A 286 -19.24 3.10 -11.86
C ALA A 286 -19.69 4.18 -10.88
N ARG A 287 -20.77 3.93 -10.09
CA ARG A 287 -21.25 4.85 -9.04
C ARG A 287 -20.23 5.01 -7.93
N VAL A 288 -19.64 3.92 -7.44
CA VAL A 288 -18.63 3.95 -6.38
C VAL A 288 -17.38 4.68 -6.85
N ALA A 289 -16.89 4.39 -8.04
CA ALA A 289 -15.70 5.03 -8.60
C ALA A 289 -15.89 6.54 -8.79
N ILE A 290 -17.01 6.95 -9.40
CA ILE A 290 -17.26 8.37 -9.67
C ILE A 290 -17.59 9.16 -8.41
N ASN A 291 -18.23 8.53 -7.43
CA ASN A 291 -18.49 9.16 -6.14
C ASN A 291 -17.19 9.50 -5.40
N ARG A 292 -16.17 8.62 -5.48
CA ARG A 292 -14.85 8.92 -4.91
C ARG A 292 -14.13 10.01 -5.67
N LEU A 293 -14.21 10.03 -7.00
CA LEU A 293 -13.69 11.15 -7.79
C LEU A 293 -14.33 12.46 -7.36
N TRP A 294 -15.64 12.47 -7.18
CA TRP A 294 -16.37 13.63 -6.68
C TRP A 294 -15.92 14.03 -5.28
N GLN A 295 -15.79 13.05 -4.38
CA GLN A 295 -15.31 13.27 -3.01
C GLN A 295 -13.92 13.91 -2.97
N TRP A 296 -13.00 13.48 -3.82
CA TRP A 296 -11.67 14.06 -3.88
C TRP A 296 -11.66 15.52 -4.36
N HIS A 297 -12.64 15.91 -5.18
CA HIS A 297 -12.78 17.28 -5.64
C HIS A 297 -13.55 18.18 -4.69
N PHE A 298 -14.54 17.66 -3.97
CA PHE A 298 -15.46 18.46 -3.17
C PHE A 298 -15.43 18.15 -1.66
N GLY A 299 -14.53 17.25 -1.23
CA GLY A 299 -14.35 16.83 0.16
C GLY A 299 -15.39 15.84 0.67
N GLU A 300 -16.59 15.84 0.09
CA GLU A 300 -17.70 14.92 0.43
C GLU A 300 -18.25 14.31 -0.86
N GLY A 301 -18.52 13.00 -0.84
CA GLY A 301 -19.17 12.31 -1.96
C GLY A 301 -20.64 12.71 -2.13
N LEU A 302 -21.18 12.55 -3.33
CA LEU A 302 -22.63 12.62 -3.57
C LEU A 302 -23.37 11.59 -2.73
N HIS A 303 -22.76 10.43 -2.51
CA HIS A 303 -23.10 9.46 -1.49
C HIS A 303 -22.07 9.57 -0.36
N LYS A 304 -22.51 9.98 0.84
CA LYS A 304 -21.61 10.27 1.96
C LYS A 304 -20.80 9.04 2.42
N ALA A 305 -21.47 7.90 2.53
CA ALA A 305 -20.83 6.65 2.89
C ALA A 305 -20.15 5.99 1.66
N SER A 306 -18.99 6.50 1.27
CA SER A 306 -18.28 6.10 0.02
C SER A 306 -17.97 4.60 -0.11
N SER A 307 -18.04 3.83 0.97
CA SER A 307 -17.77 2.38 1.01
C SER A 307 -18.97 1.56 1.48
N ASP A 308 -20.13 2.21 1.68
CA ASP A 308 -21.36 1.54 2.10
C ASP A 308 -22.57 2.13 1.35
N TYR A 309 -22.96 1.46 0.27
CA TYR A 309 -24.17 1.75 -0.53
C TYR A 309 -25.35 0.87 -0.10
N GLY A 310 -25.16 0.12 1.00
CA GLY A 310 -26.20 -0.65 1.66
C GLY A 310 -27.21 0.21 2.42
N ILE A 311 -28.10 -0.47 3.12
CA ILE A 311 -29.22 0.18 3.85
C ILE A 311 -28.69 1.21 4.87
N MET A 312 -27.59 0.89 5.55
CA MET A 312 -27.02 1.77 6.58
C MET A 312 -26.27 2.98 6.01
N GLY A 313 -25.73 2.87 4.80
CA GLY A 313 -25.05 3.98 4.12
C GLY A 313 -25.99 5.10 3.66
N GLY A 314 -27.29 4.84 3.61
CA GLY A 314 -28.33 5.81 3.25
C GLY A 314 -28.46 6.02 1.75
N ARG A 315 -28.94 7.21 1.37
CA ARG A 315 -29.18 7.57 -0.03
C ARG A 315 -28.26 8.71 -0.48
N PRO A 316 -27.84 8.72 -1.76
CA PRO A 316 -27.11 9.86 -2.33
C PRO A 316 -27.88 11.18 -2.14
N GLY A 317 -27.15 12.26 -1.91
CA GLY A 317 -27.74 13.60 -1.80
C GLY A 317 -28.35 14.11 -3.10
N ASN A 318 -27.80 13.66 -4.24
CA ASN A 318 -28.31 13.95 -5.58
C ASN A 318 -28.20 12.70 -6.45
N PRO A 319 -29.16 11.76 -6.37
CA PRO A 319 -29.12 10.51 -7.14
C PRO A 319 -29.04 10.72 -8.66
N PRO A 320 -29.83 11.63 -9.28
CA PRO A 320 -29.76 11.83 -10.73
C PRO A 320 -28.38 12.28 -11.22
N LEU A 321 -27.69 13.13 -10.45
CA LEU A 321 -26.33 13.57 -10.79
C LEU A 321 -25.33 12.42 -10.69
N LEU A 322 -25.43 11.61 -9.63
CA LEU A 322 -24.55 10.45 -9.47
C LEU A 322 -24.74 9.45 -10.60
N ASP A 323 -25.98 9.17 -10.99
CA ASP A 323 -26.31 8.25 -12.08
C ASP A 323 -25.84 8.76 -13.44
N TRP A 324 -26.02 10.05 -13.70
CA TRP A 324 -25.51 10.69 -14.91
C TRP A 324 -23.99 10.63 -15.00
N LEU A 325 -23.30 11.00 -13.92
CA LEU A 325 -21.82 10.93 -13.88
C LEU A 325 -21.32 9.49 -14.05
N ALA A 326 -21.99 8.50 -13.47
CA ALA A 326 -21.65 7.09 -13.65
C ALA A 326 -21.84 6.65 -15.11
N SER A 327 -22.91 7.07 -15.77
CA SER A 327 -23.16 6.82 -17.18
C SER A 327 -22.11 7.49 -18.08
N GLU A 328 -21.72 8.73 -17.79
CA GLU A 328 -20.63 9.44 -18.49
C GLU A 328 -19.28 8.73 -18.31
N PHE A 329 -19.02 8.17 -17.13
CA PHE A 329 -17.80 7.42 -16.87
C PHE A 329 -17.72 6.14 -17.70
N ILE A 330 -18.83 5.42 -17.81
CA ILE A 330 -18.94 4.24 -18.69
C ILE A 330 -18.78 4.66 -20.16
N ALA A 331 -19.52 5.68 -20.61
CA ALA A 331 -19.48 6.17 -21.99
C ALA A 331 -18.09 6.66 -22.43
N ARG A 332 -17.28 7.16 -21.48
CA ARG A 332 -15.88 7.56 -21.68
C ARG A 332 -14.89 6.42 -21.47
N ASN A 333 -15.34 5.19 -21.51
CA ASN A 333 -14.52 3.99 -21.36
C ASN A 333 -13.69 4.00 -20.06
N TYR A 334 -14.34 4.38 -18.95
CA TYR A 334 -13.76 4.47 -17.61
C TYR A 334 -12.52 5.38 -17.50
N SER A 335 -12.46 6.43 -18.31
CA SER A 335 -11.35 7.38 -18.33
C SER A 335 -11.41 8.35 -17.15
N MET A 336 -10.64 8.08 -16.09
CA MET A 336 -10.49 8.97 -14.94
C MET A 336 -10.10 10.39 -15.34
N LYS A 337 -9.15 10.54 -16.29
CA LYS A 337 -8.70 11.87 -16.76
C LYS A 337 -9.81 12.68 -17.39
N GLN A 338 -10.69 12.07 -18.18
CA GLN A 338 -11.82 12.76 -18.78
C GLN A 338 -12.85 13.19 -17.74
N MET A 339 -13.06 12.36 -16.69
CA MET A 339 -13.96 12.70 -15.60
C MET A 339 -13.40 13.82 -14.72
N HIS A 340 -12.10 13.80 -14.39
CA HIS A 340 -11.45 14.95 -13.74
C HIS A 340 -11.64 16.24 -14.55
N LYS A 341 -11.41 16.20 -15.86
CA LYS A 341 -11.62 17.35 -16.72
C LYS A 341 -13.08 17.82 -16.68
N LEU A 342 -14.04 16.91 -16.79
CA LEU A 342 -15.47 17.22 -16.75
C LEU A 342 -15.85 17.94 -15.45
N ILE A 343 -15.41 17.41 -14.30
CA ILE A 343 -15.69 17.99 -12.98
C ILE A 343 -15.01 19.35 -12.85
N MET A 344 -13.71 19.46 -13.13
CA MET A 344 -12.93 20.68 -12.92
C MET A 344 -13.31 21.83 -13.85
N THR A 345 -13.87 21.53 -15.03
CA THR A 345 -14.36 22.57 -15.96
C THR A 345 -15.81 22.98 -15.71
N SER A 346 -16.50 22.33 -14.76
CA SER A 346 -17.86 22.66 -14.40
C SER A 346 -17.95 24.02 -13.66
N GLU A 347 -19.08 24.69 -13.79
CA GLU A 347 -19.32 25.93 -13.04
C GLU A 347 -19.34 25.70 -11.53
N VAL A 348 -19.81 24.52 -11.08
CA VAL A 348 -19.85 24.16 -9.67
C VAL A 348 -18.44 24.12 -9.06
N TYR A 349 -17.47 23.56 -9.79
CA TYR A 349 -16.08 23.49 -9.31
C TYR A 349 -15.40 24.87 -9.25
N ARG A 350 -15.81 25.79 -10.15
CA ARG A 350 -15.25 27.14 -10.22
C ARG A 350 -15.92 28.17 -9.29
N ARG A 351 -16.89 27.74 -8.48
CA ARG A 351 -17.50 28.62 -7.48
C ARG A 351 -16.51 28.95 -6.37
N ALA A 352 -16.53 30.20 -5.93
CA ALA A 352 -15.72 30.60 -4.78
C ALA A 352 -16.27 30.03 -3.46
N SER A 353 -15.40 29.85 -2.50
CA SER A 353 -15.75 29.45 -1.13
C SER A 353 -16.33 30.60 -0.31
N SER A 354 -16.04 31.85 -0.73
CA SER A 354 -16.49 33.09 -0.10
C SER A 354 -17.12 34.01 -1.14
N GLY A 355 -17.98 34.94 -0.72
CA GLY A 355 -18.67 35.87 -1.62
C GLY A 355 -19.56 36.88 -0.88
N ASP A 356 -20.60 37.37 -1.55
CA ASP A 356 -21.56 38.26 -0.90
C ASP A 356 -22.19 37.61 0.32
N ARG A 357 -22.00 38.23 1.49
CA ARG A 357 -22.40 37.70 2.79
C ARG A 357 -23.91 37.43 2.87
N LYS A 358 -24.75 38.36 2.35
CA LYS A 358 -26.22 38.23 2.39
C LYS A 358 -26.67 37.04 1.51
N LEU A 359 -26.04 36.87 0.37
CA LEU A 359 -26.33 35.74 -0.52
C LEU A 359 -25.91 34.42 0.11
N MET A 360 -24.76 34.37 0.77
CA MET A 360 -24.30 33.17 1.49
C MET A 360 -25.21 32.83 2.66
N GLU A 361 -25.61 33.81 3.47
CA GLU A 361 -26.57 33.62 4.59
C GLU A 361 -27.92 33.08 4.06
N LYS A 362 -28.41 33.61 2.92
CA LYS A 362 -29.65 33.13 2.29
C LYS A 362 -29.48 31.67 1.78
N ASN A 363 -28.37 31.35 1.15
CA ASN A 363 -28.10 29.99 0.66
C ASN A 363 -28.02 29.00 1.83
N LEU A 364 -27.31 29.34 2.89
CA LEU A 364 -27.22 28.52 4.11
C LEU A 364 -28.56 28.33 4.82
N ALA A 365 -29.48 29.32 4.77
CA ALA A 365 -30.81 29.17 5.30
C ALA A 365 -31.66 28.14 4.52
N ILE A 366 -31.43 28.02 3.21
CA ILE A 366 -32.15 27.08 2.32
C ILE A 366 -31.48 25.69 2.33
N ASP A 367 -30.16 25.66 2.26
CA ASP A 367 -29.34 24.43 2.20
C ASP A 367 -28.19 24.52 3.22
N PRO A 368 -28.45 24.29 4.51
CA PRO A 368 -27.46 24.41 5.59
C PRO A 368 -26.24 23.50 5.39
N ALA A 369 -26.41 22.36 4.74
CA ALA A 369 -25.36 21.40 4.46
C ALA A 369 -24.62 21.66 3.15
N ASN A 370 -24.98 22.72 2.41
CA ASN A 370 -24.43 23.06 1.11
C ASN A 370 -24.37 21.84 0.15
N ARG A 371 -25.46 21.04 0.11
CA ARG A 371 -25.56 19.81 -0.69
C ARG A 371 -25.56 20.10 -2.19
N TYR A 372 -26.12 21.25 -2.57
CA TYR A 372 -26.20 21.71 -3.95
C TYR A 372 -25.00 22.55 -4.36
N LEU A 373 -23.98 22.67 -3.48
CA LEU A 373 -22.73 23.38 -3.73
C LEU A 373 -22.97 24.80 -4.25
N ALA A 374 -23.84 25.57 -3.56
CA ALA A 374 -24.06 26.98 -3.85
C ALA A 374 -22.77 27.81 -3.74
N SER A 375 -21.81 27.37 -2.88
CA SER A 375 -20.44 27.85 -2.79
C SER A 375 -19.50 26.64 -2.73
N PHE A 376 -18.21 26.83 -3.10
CA PHE A 376 -17.20 25.80 -2.93
C PHE A 376 -16.96 25.56 -1.44
N ARG A 377 -16.74 24.32 -1.04
CA ARG A 377 -16.41 23.99 0.35
C ARG A 377 -14.93 24.23 0.60
N LEU A 378 -14.63 24.99 1.62
CA LEU A 378 -13.24 25.14 2.08
C LEU A 378 -12.69 23.78 2.49
N GLN A 379 -11.60 23.36 1.89
CA GLN A 379 -10.97 22.07 2.14
C GLN A 379 -9.50 22.25 2.49
N ARG A 380 -9.06 21.62 3.58
CA ARG A 380 -7.64 21.53 3.88
C ARG A 380 -6.98 20.52 2.93
N LEU A 381 -5.79 20.83 2.47
CA LEU A 381 -4.96 19.89 1.75
C LEU A 381 -4.60 18.68 2.65
N GLU A 382 -4.49 17.51 2.05
CA GLU A 382 -3.94 16.33 2.72
C GLU A 382 -2.41 16.45 2.86
N ALA A 383 -1.81 15.60 3.69
CA ALA A 383 -0.38 15.66 4.00
C ALA A 383 0.53 15.61 2.77
N GLU A 384 0.25 14.71 1.83
CA GLU A 384 1.10 14.53 0.65
C GLU A 384 1.06 15.76 -0.29
N PRO A 385 -0.11 16.36 -0.62
CA PRO A 385 -0.18 17.66 -1.32
C PRO A 385 0.49 18.81 -0.55
N ILE A 386 0.38 18.87 0.78
CA ILE A 386 1.08 19.89 1.59
C ILE A 386 2.59 19.78 1.38
N TRP A 387 3.14 18.55 1.47
CA TRP A 387 4.55 18.30 1.20
C TRP A 387 4.97 18.74 -0.21
N ASP A 388 4.20 18.35 -1.22
CA ASP A 388 4.44 18.73 -2.61
C ASP A 388 4.42 20.26 -2.79
N SER A 389 3.49 20.96 -2.13
CA SER A 389 3.36 22.42 -2.18
C SER A 389 4.56 23.14 -1.56
N ILE A 390 5.04 22.65 -0.40
CA ILE A 390 6.24 23.18 0.26
C ILE A 390 7.46 23.07 -0.66
N LEU A 391 7.70 21.89 -1.22
CA LEU A 391 8.85 21.65 -2.09
C LEU A 391 8.73 22.38 -3.43
N SER A 392 7.51 22.50 -3.97
CA SER A 392 7.24 23.25 -5.20
C SER A 392 7.51 24.74 -5.03
N ALA A 393 7.08 25.34 -3.92
CA ALA A 393 7.37 26.72 -3.60
C ALA A 393 8.87 26.95 -3.42
N ALA A 394 9.55 26.04 -2.71
CA ALA A 394 11.00 26.05 -2.55
C ALA A 394 11.77 25.85 -3.88
N GLY A 395 11.10 25.34 -4.93
CA GLY A 395 11.71 25.11 -6.25
C GLY A 395 12.57 23.87 -6.37
N ASN A 396 12.42 22.91 -5.45
CA ASN A 396 13.22 21.68 -5.42
C ASN A 396 12.42 20.38 -5.47
N LEU A 397 11.12 20.45 -5.82
CA LEU A 397 10.29 19.25 -5.96
C LEU A 397 10.78 18.36 -7.11
N ASP A 398 11.17 17.14 -6.79
CA ASP A 398 11.46 16.09 -7.76
C ASP A 398 10.15 15.38 -8.17
N THR A 399 9.74 15.59 -9.41
CA THR A 399 8.52 15.00 -9.99
C THR A 399 8.75 13.67 -10.68
N SER A 400 9.96 13.09 -10.61
CA SER A 400 10.27 11.80 -11.21
C SER A 400 9.35 10.69 -10.68
N LEU A 401 8.90 9.83 -11.60
CA LEU A 401 8.00 8.71 -11.31
C LEU A 401 8.78 7.42 -11.02
N GLY A 402 8.22 6.59 -10.14
CA GLY A 402 8.77 5.27 -9.82
C GLY A 402 9.89 5.32 -8.77
N GLY A 403 10.51 4.19 -8.51
CA GLY A 403 11.57 4.03 -7.51
C GLY A 403 11.05 3.81 -6.07
N PRO A 404 11.97 3.65 -5.10
CA PRO A 404 11.62 3.30 -3.73
C PRO A 404 11.01 4.49 -2.98
N SER A 405 10.23 4.19 -1.94
CA SER A 405 9.81 5.16 -0.93
C SER A 405 11.00 5.71 -0.14
N PHE A 406 10.86 6.89 0.44
CA PHE A 406 11.86 7.54 1.28
C PHE A 406 11.29 7.88 2.66
N ASP A 407 12.17 7.92 3.67
CA ASP A 407 11.82 8.32 5.04
C ASP A 407 12.31 9.75 5.30
N ILE A 408 11.39 10.68 5.47
CA ILE A 408 11.71 12.11 5.73
C ILE A 408 12.35 12.35 7.09
N GLU A 409 12.16 11.46 8.05
CA GLU A 409 12.76 11.55 9.39
C GLU A 409 14.09 10.79 9.46
N ASN A 410 14.48 10.13 8.37
CA ASN A 410 15.72 9.37 8.26
C ASN A 410 15.96 8.43 9.45
N ARG A 411 14.87 7.86 9.98
CA ARG A 411 14.94 6.90 11.07
C ARG A 411 15.82 5.73 10.66
N ALA A 412 16.56 5.19 11.62
CA ALA A 412 17.48 4.08 11.39
C ALA A 412 16.82 3.01 10.53
N PRO A 413 17.39 2.71 9.35
CA PRO A 413 16.77 1.77 8.43
C PRO A 413 16.72 0.38 9.05
N ARG A 414 15.82 -0.48 8.54
CA ARG A 414 15.85 -1.91 8.83
C ARG A 414 17.27 -2.45 8.68
N ARG A 415 17.65 -3.44 9.52
CA ARG A 415 18.96 -4.11 9.49
C ARG A 415 19.62 -4.07 8.11
N GLY A 416 20.63 -3.24 7.94
CA GLY A 416 21.49 -3.19 6.76
C GLY A 416 21.05 -2.30 5.60
N ALA A 417 19.92 -1.59 5.65
CA ALA A 417 19.60 -0.57 4.64
C ALA A 417 20.32 0.75 4.97
N ALA A 418 20.81 1.44 3.96
CA ALA A 418 21.39 2.77 4.14
C ALA A 418 20.28 3.82 4.39
N PRO A 419 20.57 4.89 5.16
CA PRO A 419 19.65 6.01 5.28
C PRO A 419 19.30 6.58 3.91
N THR A 420 18.11 7.18 3.77
CA THR A 420 17.75 7.89 2.54
C THR A 420 18.69 9.09 2.37
N PRO A 421 19.45 9.20 1.26
CA PRO A 421 20.24 10.38 1.01
C PRO A 421 19.36 11.63 0.97
N GLU A 422 19.82 12.73 1.57
CA GLU A 422 19.05 13.98 1.64
C GLU A 422 18.58 14.47 0.25
N ALA A 423 19.42 14.32 -0.77
CA ALA A 423 19.10 14.65 -2.16
C ALA A 423 17.92 13.86 -2.75
N LYS A 424 17.46 12.79 -2.06
CA LYS A 424 16.30 11.99 -2.47
C LYS A 424 15.07 12.21 -1.58
N MET A 425 15.13 13.14 -0.63
CA MET A 425 14.02 13.48 0.26
C MET A 425 13.09 14.55 -0.31
N ASN A 426 13.42 15.11 -1.49
CA ASN A 426 12.64 16.14 -2.17
C ASN A 426 11.65 15.58 -3.20
N ARG A 427 11.34 14.30 -3.13
CA ARG A 427 10.35 13.65 -4.01
C ARG A 427 8.94 13.96 -3.54
N ARG A 428 7.98 13.69 -4.43
CA ARG A 428 6.55 13.87 -4.13
C ARG A 428 6.12 13.14 -2.86
N GLY A 429 5.22 13.74 -2.10
CA GLY A 429 4.67 13.21 -0.86
C GLY A 429 4.09 11.79 -0.97
N ALA A 430 3.57 11.42 -2.14
CA ALA A 430 3.09 10.07 -2.44
C ALA A 430 4.17 8.97 -2.27
N TYR A 431 5.45 9.34 -2.28
CA TYR A 431 6.58 8.42 -2.06
C TYR A 431 7.11 8.41 -0.62
N ILE A 432 6.54 9.22 0.28
CA ILE A 432 6.90 9.15 1.70
C ILE A 432 6.52 7.77 2.23
N VAL A 433 7.46 7.13 2.93
CA VAL A 433 7.25 5.80 3.50
C VAL A 433 6.12 5.82 4.52
N ARG A 434 5.19 4.88 4.37
CA ARG A 434 4.19 4.58 5.39
C ARG A 434 3.92 3.08 5.41
N GLY A 435 3.50 2.58 6.53
CA GLY A 435 3.19 1.18 6.70
C GLY A 435 3.61 0.68 8.06
N PHE A 436 3.69 -0.62 8.18
CA PHE A 436 4.14 -1.19 9.42
C PHE A 436 5.03 -2.43 9.18
N SER A 437 5.88 -2.70 10.13
CA SER A 437 6.70 -3.89 10.22
C SER A 437 6.18 -4.70 11.41
N THR A 438 6.47 -5.99 11.47
CA THR A 438 6.00 -6.96 12.47
C THR A 438 5.98 -6.44 13.92
N ASN A 439 6.82 -5.44 14.24
CA ASN A 439 6.95 -4.90 15.60
C ASN A 439 6.97 -3.36 15.66
N ARG A 440 6.73 -2.64 14.56
CA ARG A 440 6.86 -1.18 14.54
C ARG A 440 6.05 -0.54 13.43
N GLU A 441 5.27 0.46 13.79
CA GLU A 441 4.66 1.41 12.87
C GLU A 441 5.72 2.27 12.20
N ILE A 442 5.60 2.47 10.88
CA ILE A 442 6.51 3.30 10.08
C ILE A 442 5.66 4.37 9.39
N VAL A 443 5.17 5.32 10.18
CA VAL A 443 4.52 6.51 9.67
C VAL A 443 5.29 7.70 10.23
N PRO A 444 5.86 8.58 9.38
CA PRO A 444 6.51 9.80 9.83
C PRO A 444 5.58 10.71 10.63
N ASN A 445 6.12 11.41 11.62
CA ASN A 445 5.36 12.32 12.48
C ASN A 445 4.61 13.40 11.68
N PHE A 446 5.22 13.88 10.58
CA PHE A 446 4.54 14.77 9.65
C PHE A 446 3.24 14.16 9.12
N LEU A 447 3.29 12.93 8.58
CA LEU A 447 2.10 12.26 8.06
C LEU A 447 1.06 12.01 9.14
N GLN A 448 1.48 11.56 10.34
CA GLN A 448 0.59 11.37 11.49
C GLN A 448 -0.08 12.67 11.92
N SER A 449 0.68 13.77 11.98
CA SER A 449 0.15 15.09 12.35
C SER A 449 -0.91 15.59 11.39
N PHE A 450 -0.88 15.14 10.12
CA PHE A 450 -1.86 15.51 9.09
C PHE A 450 -2.81 14.35 8.75
N ASP A 451 -3.18 13.54 9.75
CA ASP A 451 -4.25 12.54 9.71
C ASP A 451 -4.01 11.37 8.72
N VAL A 452 -2.76 11.03 8.44
CA VAL A 452 -2.44 9.87 7.61
C VAL A 452 -2.31 8.63 8.48
N GLU A 453 -3.15 7.65 8.21
CA GLU A 453 -3.16 6.35 8.88
C GLU A 453 -2.02 5.43 8.41
N ASP A 454 -1.75 4.38 9.19
CA ASP A 454 -0.70 3.39 8.93
C ASP A 454 -0.96 2.50 7.70
N GLY A 455 -2.17 2.52 7.15
CA GLY A 455 -2.55 1.76 5.96
C GLY A 455 -2.86 0.29 6.24
N ARG A 456 -3.12 -0.10 7.49
CA ARG A 456 -3.53 -1.47 7.86
C ARG A 456 -4.95 -1.80 7.44
N ALA A 457 -5.83 -0.81 7.52
CA ALA A 457 -7.22 -0.95 7.15
C ALA A 457 -7.56 -0.09 5.91
N PRO A 458 -8.60 -0.46 5.16
CA PRO A 458 -9.15 0.41 4.12
C PRO A 458 -9.62 1.74 4.75
N CYS A 459 -9.11 2.86 4.24
CA CYS A 459 -9.51 4.20 4.67
C CYS A 459 -10.28 4.88 3.53
N PRO A 460 -11.62 4.81 3.52
CA PRO A 460 -12.44 5.38 2.46
C PRO A 460 -12.50 6.91 2.51
N ILE A 461 -12.37 7.47 3.71
CA ILE A 461 -12.41 8.91 3.98
C ILE A 461 -11.36 9.18 5.05
N ARG A 462 -10.41 10.08 4.77
CA ARG A 462 -9.49 10.58 5.79
C ARG A 462 -10.21 11.60 6.66
N THR A 463 -10.16 11.40 7.96
CA THR A 463 -10.61 12.41 8.91
C THR A 463 -9.69 13.62 8.80
N GLN A 464 -10.25 14.82 8.75
CA GLN A 464 -9.46 16.05 8.77
C GLN A 464 -9.62 16.72 10.14
N THR A 465 -8.54 16.77 10.90
CA THR A 465 -8.48 17.44 12.19
C THR A 465 -7.75 18.77 12.10
N VAL A 466 -8.04 19.69 13.00
CA VAL A 466 -7.26 20.92 13.19
C VAL A 466 -6.64 20.84 14.57
N THR A 467 -5.32 20.69 14.62
CA THR A 467 -4.60 20.43 15.88
C THR A 467 -3.39 21.35 16.04
N ALA A 468 -3.01 21.61 17.29
CA ALA A 468 -1.81 22.41 17.58
C ALA A 468 -0.51 21.83 16.96
N PRO A 469 -0.26 20.51 16.93
CA PRO A 469 0.91 19.96 16.26
C PRO A 469 1.03 20.35 14.79
N GLN A 470 -0.07 20.52 14.04
CA GLN A 470 -0.04 20.96 12.65
C GLN A 470 0.49 22.39 12.52
N GLY A 471 0.00 23.32 13.36
CA GLY A 471 0.53 24.69 13.40
C GLY A 471 1.99 24.73 13.83
N LEU A 472 2.35 23.95 14.85
CA LEU A 472 3.74 23.85 15.32
C LEU A 472 4.70 23.30 14.28
N PHE A 473 4.24 22.40 13.40
CA PHE A 473 5.04 21.92 12.28
C PHE A 473 5.44 23.08 11.36
N PHE A 474 4.48 23.93 10.96
CA PHE A 474 4.77 25.08 10.10
C PHE A 474 5.62 26.15 10.79
N MET A 475 5.50 26.28 12.10
CA MET A 475 6.27 27.25 12.86
C MET A 475 7.71 26.81 13.16
N ASN A 476 7.94 25.51 13.42
CA ASN A 476 9.16 25.08 14.08
C ASN A 476 9.92 23.95 13.35
N SER A 477 9.36 23.34 12.29
CA SER A 477 10.06 22.20 11.69
C SER A 477 11.27 22.62 10.85
N PRO A 478 12.37 21.83 10.89
CA PRO A 478 13.54 22.05 10.06
C PRO A 478 13.22 22.04 8.56
N GLU A 479 12.22 21.25 8.16
CA GLU A 479 11.78 21.15 6.76
C GLU A 479 11.22 22.47 6.26
N ILE A 480 10.37 23.12 7.06
CA ILE A 480 9.82 24.46 6.74
C ILE A 480 10.90 25.52 6.77
N GLU A 481 11.81 25.47 7.73
CA GLU A 481 12.93 26.40 7.80
C GLU A 481 13.81 26.32 6.54
N LYS A 482 14.17 25.12 6.13
CA LYS A 482 14.94 24.85 4.92
C LYS A 482 14.17 25.30 3.66
N ALA A 483 12.91 24.93 3.54
CA ALA A 483 12.07 25.32 2.42
C ALA A 483 11.92 26.84 2.32
N SER A 484 11.75 27.54 3.46
CA SER A 484 11.67 28.99 3.52
C SER A 484 12.95 29.67 3.03
N THR A 485 14.12 29.09 3.38
CA THR A 485 15.42 29.58 2.90
C THR A 485 15.52 29.43 1.39
N MET A 486 15.20 28.25 0.84
CA MET A 486 15.25 28.00 -0.60
C MET A 486 14.23 28.84 -1.38
N PHE A 487 13.05 29.06 -0.80
CA PHE A 487 12.03 29.93 -1.42
C PHE A 487 12.49 31.39 -1.43
N ALA A 488 13.09 31.88 -0.33
CA ALA A 488 13.68 33.20 -0.28
C ALA A 488 14.81 33.38 -1.33
N ASP A 489 15.68 32.39 -1.48
CA ASP A 489 16.75 32.38 -2.50
C ASP A 489 16.17 32.44 -3.93
N ARG A 490 15.02 31.79 -4.15
CA ARG A 490 14.29 31.88 -5.42
C ARG A 490 13.75 33.29 -5.65
N LEU A 491 13.15 33.90 -4.63
CA LEU A 491 12.57 35.25 -4.71
C LEU A 491 13.62 36.34 -4.81
N SER A 492 14.80 36.16 -4.21
CA SER A 492 15.90 37.15 -4.19
C SER A 492 16.48 37.44 -5.57
N LYS A 493 16.16 36.65 -6.58
CA LYS A 493 16.58 36.86 -7.95
C LYS A 493 15.81 37.99 -8.66
N GLU A 494 14.74 38.46 -8.04
CA GLU A 494 13.85 39.48 -8.59
C GLU A 494 13.88 40.75 -7.72
N PRO A 495 13.61 41.93 -8.30
CA PRO A 495 13.39 43.14 -7.51
C PRO A 495 12.27 42.97 -6.48
N LEU A 496 12.40 43.57 -5.29
CA LEU A 496 11.48 43.35 -4.15
C LEU A 496 9.99 43.46 -4.51
N PRO A 497 9.50 44.45 -5.30
CA PRO A 497 8.08 44.50 -5.65
C PRO A 497 7.62 43.31 -6.49
N VAL A 498 8.50 42.79 -7.36
CA VAL A 498 8.24 41.59 -8.18
C VAL A 498 8.36 40.33 -7.33
N ALA A 499 9.33 40.26 -6.42
CA ALA A 499 9.52 39.16 -5.49
C ALA A 499 8.29 38.96 -4.59
N VAL A 500 7.67 40.04 -4.10
CA VAL A 500 6.42 39.97 -3.32
C VAL A 500 5.28 39.40 -4.19
N ASP A 501 5.06 39.94 -5.40
CA ASP A 501 4.03 39.42 -6.30
C ASP A 501 4.25 37.95 -6.64
N LEU A 502 5.50 37.57 -6.89
CA LEU A 502 5.89 36.18 -7.18
C LEU A 502 5.68 35.26 -5.99
N GLY A 503 6.03 35.72 -4.77
CA GLY A 503 5.83 34.99 -3.54
C GLY A 503 4.36 34.58 -3.33
N TYR A 504 3.45 35.53 -3.44
CA TYR A 504 2.01 35.28 -3.34
C TYR A 504 1.51 34.35 -4.45
N ARG A 505 1.95 34.56 -5.69
CA ARG A 505 1.55 33.70 -6.82
C ARG A 505 2.01 32.27 -6.69
N ILE A 506 3.23 32.06 -6.20
CA ILE A 506 3.78 30.71 -6.04
C ILE A 506 3.14 29.99 -4.84
N ALA A 507 3.02 30.68 -3.71
CA ALA A 507 2.51 30.04 -2.49
C ALA A 507 0.98 29.96 -2.46
N LEU A 508 0.27 30.99 -2.92
CA LEU A 508 -1.17 31.16 -2.73
C LEU A 508 -1.98 31.20 -4.03
N ASN A 509 -1.33 31.00 -5.21
CA ASN A 509 -1.96 31.02 -6.54
C ASN A 509 -2.70 32.32 -6.90
N ARG A 510 -2.45 33.42 -6.20
CA ARG A 510 -3.05 34.72 -6.48
C ARG A 510 -2.04 35.84 -6.34
N PRO A 511 -2.26 37.00 -6.94
CA PRO A 511 -1.48 38.19 -6.62
C PRO A 511 -1.84 38.67 -5.20
N PRO A 512 -0.93 39.42 -4.54
CA PRO A 512 -1.25 40.12 -3.31
C PRO A 512 -2.30 41.21 -3.57
N THR A 513 -3.15 41.47 -2.60
CA THR A 513 -3.95 42.70 -2.59
C THR A 513 -3.05 43.93 -2.46
N PRO A 514 -3.50 45.14 -2.82
CA PRO A 514 -2.71 46.36 -2.63
C PRO A 514 -2.22 46.55 -1.19
N ALA A 515 -3.07 46.24 -0.21
CA ALA A 515 -2.71 46.32 1.21
C ALA A 515 -1.65 45.31 1.62
N GLU A 516 -1.77 44.03 1.20
CA GLU A 516 -0.78 42.95 1.45
C GLU A 516 0.56 43.30 0.80
N LYS A 517 0.54 43.87 -0.43
CA LYS A 517 1.76 44.28 -1.11
C LYS A 517 2.47 45.40 -0.38
N ASP A 518 1.74 46.45 0.04
CA ASP A 518 2.27 47.58 0.78
C ASP A 518 2.85 47.15 2.13
N GLN A 519 2.12 46.31 2.89
CA GLN A 519 2.57 45.76 4.15
C GLN A 519 3.83 44.90 3.98
N SER A 520 3.86 44.03 2.97
CA SER A 520 5.02 43.19 2.67
C SER A 520 6.26 44.03 2.30
N LEU A 521 6.11 45.03 1.46
CA LEU A 521 7.20 45.92 1.09
C LEU A 521 7.71 46.74 2.26
N THR A 522 6.81 47.23 3.13
CA THR A 522 7.16 47.92 4.38
C THR A 522 7.92 47.03 5.31
N TYR A 523 7.48 45.78 5.49
CA TYR A 523 8.18 44.79 6.33
C TYR A 523 9.58 44.49 5.78
N LEU A 524 9.71 44.29 4.49
CA LEU A 524 10.99 43.99 3.86
C LEU A 524 11.96 45.17 3.92
N ALA A 525 11.46 46.40 3.86
CA ALA A 525 12.20 47.67 4.03
C ALA A 525 13.58 47.67 3.32
N ASN A 526 13.66 47.05 2.16
CA ASN A 526 14.88 46.87 1.37
C ASN A 526 15.97 46.01 2.06
N ASP A 527 15.59 45.21 3.08
CA ASP A 527 16.48 44.24 3.72
C ASP A 527 16.26 42.83 3.16
N PRO A 528 17.13 42.34 2.24
CA PRO A 528 17.00 41.02 1.65
C PRO A 528 17.00 39.88 2.68
N LYS A 529 17.56 40.06 3.87
CA LYS A 529 17.59 39.05 4.92
C LYS A 529 16.20 38.73 5.44
N ARG A 530 15.22 39.63 5.29
CA ARG A 530 13.84 39.44 5.70
C ARG A 530 13.03 38.59 4.71
N LEU A 531 13.56 38.31 3.51
CA LEU A 531 12.89 37.44 2.52
C LEU A 531 12.65 36.02 3.08
N LYS A 532 13.57 35.48 3.91
CA LYS A 532 13.35 34.19 4.56
C LYS A 532 12.12 34.22 5.48
N SER A 533 11.98 35.27 6.28
CA SER A 533 10.83 35.42 7.16
C SER A 533 9.53 35.68 6.39
N PHE A 534 9.60 36.39 5.25
CA PHE A 534 8.47 36.56 4.36
C PHE A 534 8.04 35.23 3.71
N ALA A 535 8.98 34.45 3.19
CA ALA A 535 8.70 33.13 2.63
C ALA A 535 8.11 32.18 3.70
N TRP A 536 8.66 32.21 4.92
CA TRP A 536 8.13 31.47 6.07
C TRP A 536 6.72 31.90 6.44
N LEU A 537 6.41 33.20 6.44
CA LEU A 537 5.07 33.74 6.68
C LEU A 537 4.06 33.20 5.67
N LEU A 538 4.42 33.16 4.38
CA LEU A 538 3.53 32.67 3.33
C LEU A 538 3.15 31.20 3.55
N PHE A 539 4.08 30.35 4.05
CA PHE A 539 3.76 28.96 4.41
C PHE A 539 2.83 28.84 5.63
N ASN A 540 2.79 29.87 6.49
CA ASN A 540 1.98 29.89 7.71
C ASN A 540 0.59 30.54 7.50
N LEU A 541 0.26 30.99 6.31
CA LEU A 541 -1.07 31.48 6.00
C LEU A 541 -2.04 30.30 5.78
N ASP A 542 -3.28 30.43 6.27
CA ASP A 542 -4.33 29.43 6.04
C ASP A 542 -4.54 29.14 4.56
N GLU A 543 -4.42 30.15 3.69
CA GLU A 543 -4.53 30.01 2.25
C GLU A 543 -3.51 29.03 1.64
N PHE A 544 -2.36 28.81 2.29
CA PHE A 544 -1.39 27.80 1.84
C PHE A 544 -1.87 26.38 2.08
N LEU A 545 -2.71 26.18 3.09
CA LEU A 545 -3.20 24.87 3.51
C LEU A 545 -4.59 24.54 2.97
N TYR A 546 -5.38 25.54 2.58
CA TYR A 546 -6.78 25.37 2.21
C TYR A 546 -7.01 25.70 0.74
N ILE A 547 -7.79 24.84 0.08
CA ILE A 547 -8.34 25.12 -1.26
C ILE A 547 -9.61 25.96 -1.04
N GLN A 548 -9.64 27.12 -1.72
CA GLN A 548 -10.72 28.09 -1.62
C GLN A 548 -11.53 28.17 -2.90
#